data_ab619f239869e4d2efac964a23a424b1
#
_entry.id   ab619f239869e4d2efac964a23a424b1
#
_cell.length_a   1.000
_cell.length_b   1.000
_cell.length_c   1.000
_cell.angle_alpha   90.00
_cell.angle_beta   90.00
_cell.angle_gamma   90.00
#
_symmetry.space_group_name_H-M   'P 1'
#
loop_
_entity.id
_entity.type
_entity.pdbx_description
1 polymer ?
#
loop_
_entity_poly.entity_id
_entity_poly.type
_entity_poly.pdbx_seq_one_letter_code
_entity_poly.pdbx_strand_id
1 'polypeptide(L)'
;PETHLNPFYSCIFDPETTDCCSWSISKDHQFIFGGAFPLDHARERFERQKAKLEEIGFRFGAPLKTEACLVLRPASFRDFCKGEKGIFLIGEAAGFISASSLEGISSAIGSAKTLSGVLNHPRSNPNERYWQKTLPLRLKLFTKVLKSPFLYRSFLRKLVMKSGIQSIK
;
A
#
# COMPACT_ATOMS: atom_id res chain seq x y z
N PRO A 1 -20.80 13.94 -1.26
CA PRO A 1 -21.25 13.80 -2.66
C PRO A 1 -21.93 12.45 -2.84
N GLU A 2 -23.15 12.48 -3.36
CA GLU A 2 -23.83 11.26 -3.77
C GLU A 2 -23.17 10.77 -5.04
N THR A 3 -22.63 9.56 -5.00
CA THR A 3 -22.10 8.89 -6.18
C THR A 3 -23.01 7.70 -6.50
N HIS A 4 -23.28 7.45 -7.76
CA HIS A 4 -24.00 6.26 -8.20
C HIS A 4 -23.16 4.98 -8.09
N LEU A 5 -21.85 5.13 -7.80
CA LEU A 5 -20.92 4.03 -7.55
C LEU A 5 -20.89 3.71 -6.06
N ASN A 6 -20.57 2.47 -5.72
CA ASN A 6 -20.60 1.93 -4.36
C ASN A 6 -20.23 2.99 -3.30
N PRO A 7 -21.14 3.38 -2.41
CA PRO A 7 -20.95 4.48 -1.47
C PRO A 7 -19.87 4.18 -0.40
N PHE A 8 -19.51 2.93 -0.16
CA PHE A 8 -18.60 2.57 0.92
C PHE A 8 -17.14 2.55 0.51
N TYR A 9 -16.82 1.87 -0.57
CA TYR A 9 -15.43 1.69 -0.99
C TYR A 9 -15.33 1.36 -2.48
N SER A 10 -14.39 2.01 -3.16
CA SER A 10 -14.03 1.66 -4.53
C SER A 10 -12.51 1.54 -4.66
N CYS A 11 -12.06 0.54 -5.36
CA CYS A 11 -10.67 0.40 -5.79
C CYS A 11 -10.58 0.62 -7.29
N ILE A 12 -9.75 1.57 -7.70
CA ILE A 12 -9.70 2.07 -9.06
C ILE A 12 -8.33 1.76 -9.65
N PHE A 13 -8.34 1.10 -10.81
CA PHE A 13 -7.13 0.74 -11.54
C PHE A 13 -7.11 1.46 -12.89
N ASP A 14 -6.38 2.53 -12.98
CA ASP A 14 -6.20 3.30 -14.21
C ASP A 14 -4.71 3.37 -14.57
N PRO A 15 -4.24 2.55 -15.53
CA PRO A 15 -2.83 2.50 -15.91
C PRO A 15 -2.31 3.78 -16.57
N GLU A 16 -3.18 4.71 -16.96
CA GLU A 16 -2.76 6.00 -17.53
C GLU A 16 -2.37 7.01 -16.45
N THR A 17 -2.89 6.83 -15.23
CA THR A 17 -2.64 7.77 -14.13
C THR A 17 -1.79 7.16 -13.02
N THR A 18 -1.91 5.86 -12.75
CA THR A 18 -1.19 5.19 -11.67
C THR A 18 -0.63 3.83 -12.10
N ASP A 19 0.53 3.47 -11.58
CA ASP A 19 1.14 2.14 -11.67
C ASP A 19 0.70 1.22 -10.52
N CYS A 20 -0.19 1.69 -9.67
CA CYS A 20 -0.72 0.99 -8.51
C CYS A 20 -2.25 1.02 -8.53
N CYS A 21 -2.88 1.70 -7.59
CA CYS A 21 -4.32 1.91 -7.52
C CYS A 21 -4.64 3.24 -6.84
N SER A 22 -5.86 3.68 -7.05
CA SER A 22 -6.50 4.69 -6.25
C SER A 22 -7.76 4.13 -5.60
N TRP A 23 -8.31 4.85 -4.65
CA TRP A 23 -9.47 4.41 -3.88
C TRP A 23 -10.38 5.57 -3.52
N SER A 24 -11.65 5.26 -3.34
CA SER A 24 -12.61 6.17 -2.74
C SER A 24 -13.31 5.49 -1.57
N ILE A 25 -13.60 6.26 -0.54
CA ILE A 25 -14.26 5.80 0.69
C ILE A 25 -15.28 6.85 1.11
N SER A 26 -16.52 6.44 1.35
CA SER A 26 -17.52 7.27 2.01
C SER A 26 -17.60 6.88 3.48
N LYS A 27 -17.26 7.81 4.38
CA LYS A 27 -17.25 7.58 5.81
C LYS A 27 -17.58 8.88 6.57
N ASP A 28 -18.44 8.79 7.57
CA ASP A 28 -18.76 9.88 8.51
C ASP A 28 -19.15 11.18 7.78
N HIS A 29 -20.03 11.08 6.77
CA HIS A 29 -20.47 12.20 5.90
C HIS A 29 -19.35 12.87 5.09
N GLN A 30 -18.18 12.22 5.03
CA GLN A 30 -17.05 12.68 4.23
C GLN A 30 -16.78 11.71 3.08
N PHE A 31 -16.36 12.26 1.95
CA PHE A 31 -15.88 11.49 0.84
C PHE A 31 -14.35 11.63 0.76
N ILE A 32 -13.66 10.51 0.87
CA ILE A 32 -12.20 10.44 0.83
C ILE A 32 -11.83 9.85 -0.52
N PHE A 33 -11.00 10.55 -1.26
CA PHE A 33 -10.38 10.06 -2.48
C PHE A 33 -8.87 10.10 -2.34
N GLY A 34 -8.20 9.02 -2.64
CA GLY A 34 -6.76 8.91 -2.58
C GLY A 34 -6.22 7.96 -3.63
N GLY A 35 -4.90 7.97 -3.81
CA GLY A 35 -4.24 7.05 -4.73
C GLY A 35 -2.73 7.07 -4.57
N ALA A 36 -2.08 6.04 -5.10
CA ALA A 36 -0.64 5.98 -5.23
C ALA A 36 -0.27 6.32 -6.68
N PHE A 37 0.44 7.40 -6.87
CA PHE A 37 0.85 7.91 -8.16
C PHE A 37 2.37 7.90 -8.28
N PRO A 38 2.93 7.69 -9.48
CA PRO A 38 4.34 7.91 -9.74
C PRO A 38 4.77 9.30 -9.26
N LEU A 39 6.00 9.41 -8.78
CA LEU A 39 6.52 10.65 -8.19
C LEU A 39 6.54 11.80 -9.21
N ASP A 40 6.89 11.48 -10.47
CA ASP A 40 6.84 12.42 -11.57
C ASP A 40 5.39 12.80 -11.87
N HIS A 41 5.11 14.10 -11.85
CA HIS A 41 3.77 14.65 -12.14
C HIS A 41 2.63 14.07 -11.27
N ALA A 42 2.93 13.66 -10.03
CA ALA A 42 1.96 13.00 -9.15
C ALA A 42 0.66 13.80 -8.97
N ARG A 43 0.77 15.13 -8.81
CA ARG A 43 -0.39 16.02 -8.67
C ARG A 43 -1.21 16.10 -9.96
N GLU A 44 -0.56 16.22 -11.11
CA GLU A 44 -1.26 16.26 -12.41
C GLU A 44 -2.00 14.95 -12.67
N ARG A 45 -1.35 13.82 -12.36
CA ARG A 45 -1.96 12.49 -12.48
C ARG A 45 -3.18 12.33 -11.55
N PHE A 46 -3.08 12.85 -10.33
CA PHE A 46 -4.19 12.86 -9.38
C PHE A 46 -5.39 13.68 -9.89
N GLU A 47 -5.16 14.92 -10.36
CA GLU A 47 -6.21 15.76 -10.89
C GLU A 47 -6.81 15.18 -12.19
N ARG A 48 -5.99 14.63 -13.06
CA ARG A 48 -6.46 13.92 -14.27
C ARG A 48 -7.35 12.74 -13.93
N GLN A 49 -7.02 11.99 -12.88
CA GLN A 49 -7.85 10.86 -12.45
C GLN A 49 -9.18 11.34 -11.85
N LYS A 50 -9.19 12.43 -11.10
CA LYS A 50 -10.43 13.06 -10.63
C LYS A 50 -11.33 13.43 -11.80
N ALA A 51 -10.80 14.11 -12.82
CA ALA A 51 -11.57 14.49 -14.00
C ALA A 51 -12.21 13.28 -14.69
N LYS A 52 -11.45 12.19 -14.90
CA LYS A 52 -11.98 10.93 -15.44
C LYS A 52 -13.10 10.32 -14.57
N LEU A 53 -12.97 10.43 -13.25
CA LEU A 53 -13.99 9.92 -12.34
C LEU A 53 -15.27 10.80 -12.37
N GLU A 54 -15.12 12.10 -12.56
CA GLU A 54 -16.25 13.01 -12.75
C GLU A 54 -17.05 12.68 -14.02
N GLU A 55 -16.37 12.31 -15.10
CA GLU A 55 -17.00 11.86 -16.35
C GLU A 55 -17.92 10.62 -16.17
N ILE A 56 -17.58 9.75 -15.20
CA ILE A 56 -18.36 8.54 -14.90
C ILE A 56 -19.28 8.69 -13.69
N GLY A 57 -19.52 9.93 -13.24
CA GLY A 57 -20.55 10.26 -12.25
C GLY A 57 -20.08 10.56 -10.83
N PHE A 58 -18.76 10.53 -10.55
CA PHE A 58 -18.26 11.04 -9.28
C PHE A 58 -18.45 12.56 -9.20
N ARG A 59 -18.67 13.06 -7.98
CA ARG A 59 -18.74 14.49 -7.73
C ARG A 59 -17.79 14.85 -6.59
N PHE A 60 -16.84 15.71 -6.87
CA PHE A 60 -15.90 16.22 -5.88
C PHE A 60 -16.28 17.65 -5.52
N GLY A 61 -16.52 17.90 -4.24
CA GLY A 61 -16.66 19.25 -3.68
C GLY A 61 -15.32 19.91 -3.40
N ALA A 62 -15.36 21.05 -2.75
CA ALA A 62 -14.15 21.69 -2.24
C ALA A 62 -13.43 20.75 -1.25
N PRO A 63 -12.12 20.58 -1.35
CA PRO A 63 -11.38 19.71 -0.43
C PRO A 63 -11.36 20.31 0.97
N LEU A 64 -11.76 19.52 1.97
CA LEU A 64 -11.62 19.88 3.37
C LEU A 64 -10.17 19.75 3.85
N LYS A 65 -9.46 18.75 3.35
CA LYS A 65 -8.07 18.47 3.66
C LYS A 65 -7.40 17.74 2.49
N THR A 66 -6.15 18.08 2.21
CA THR A 66 -5.31 17.39 1.23
C THR A 66 -3.99 17.04 1.88
N GLU A 67 -3.60 15.78 1.78
CA GLU A 67 -2.33 15.26 2.30
C GLU A 67 -1.65 14.42 1.21
N ALA A 68 -0.32 14.48 1.20
CA ALA A 68 0.50 13.61 0.36
C ALA A 68 1.75 13.18 1.12
N CYS A 69 2.18 11.96 0.90
CA CYS A 69 3.43 11.44 1.44
C CYS A 69 4.10 10.51 0.43
N LEU A 70 5.40 10.33 0.59
CA LEU A 70 6.13 9.29 -0.14
C LEU A 70 5.88 7.94 0.50
N VAL A 71 5.67 6.93 -0.32
CA VAL A 71 5.52 5.53 0.11
C VAL A 71 6.67 4.70 -0.43
N LEU A 72 7.41 4.06 0.46
CA LEU A 72 8.53 3.18 0.11
C LEU A 72 8.00 1.77 -0.17
N ARG A 73 7.51 1.56 -1.39
CA ARG A 73 7.00 0.25 -1.83
C ARG A 73 8.15 -0.69 -2.20
N PRO A 74 8.33 -1.84 -1.52
CA PRO A 74 9.39 -2.78 -1.86
C PRO A 74 9.13 -3.39 -3.25
N ALA A 75 10.17 -3.48 -4.06
CA ALA A 75 10.17 -4.10 -5.38
C ALA A 75 10.92 -5.45 -5.37
N SER A 76 11.77 -5.66 -4.37
CA SER A 76 12.60 -6.85 -4.23
C SER A 76 12.76 -7.26 -2.76
N PHE A 77 13.29 -8.46 -2.51
CA PHE A 77 13.61 -8.91 -1.15
C PHE A 77 14.74 -8.07 -0.51
N ARG A 78 15.56 -7.41 -1.30
CA ARG A 78 16.69 -6.58 -0.84
C ARG A 78 16.24 -5.24 -0.27
N ASP A 79 15.00 -4.84 -0.53
CA ASP A 79 14.44 -3.57 -0.05
C ASP A 79 14.00 -3.65 1.42
N PHE A 80 14.02 -4.84 2.01
CA PHE A 80 13.81 -4.98 3.44
C PHE A 80 15.09 -4.66 4.20
N CYS A 81 15.01 -3.79 5.21
CA CYS A 81 16.14 -3.34 6.00
C CYS A 81 15.88 -3.46 7.50
N LYS A 82 16.86 -3.92 8.25
CA LYS A 82 16.79 -4.06 9.72
C LYS A 82 17.27 -2.83 10.47
N GLY A 83 17.97 -1.92 9.77
CA GLY A 83 18.79 -0.88 10.37
C GLY A 83 20.20 -1.40 10.74
N GLU A 84 21.04 -0.49 11.21
CA GLU A 84 22.46 -0.72 11.51
C GLU A 84 22.88 0.01 12.77
N LYS A 85 23.99 -0.44 13.36
CA LYS A 85 24.72 0.29 14.45
C LYS A 85 23.82 0.69 15.62
N GLY A 86 22.92 -0.19 16.05
CA GLY A 86 21.99 0.08 17.15
C GLY A 86 20.73 0.84 16.76
N ILE A 87 20.59 1.25 15.49
CA ILE A 87 19.36 1.81 14.95
C ILE A 87 18.52 0.65 14.38
N PHE A 88 17.28 0.54 14.80
CA PHE A 88 16.35 -0.47 14.31
C PHE A 88 15.26 0.17 13.48
N LEU A 89 14.98 -0.41 12.33
CA LEU A 89 13.87 0.01 11.46
C LEU A 89 12.68 -0.91 11.65
N ILE A 90 11.47 -0.34 11.73
CA ILE A 90 10.19 -1.06 11.83
C ILE A 90 9.21 -0.52 10.79
N GLY A 91 8.17 -1.29 10.51
CA GLY A 91 7.10 -0.86 9.59
C GLY A 91 7.64 -0.48 8.21
N GLU A 92 7.07 0.59 7.64
CA GLU A 92 7.41 1.05 6.29
C GLU A 92 8.88 1.48 6.16
N ALA A 93 9.48 2.07 7.19
CA ALA A 93 10.90 2.43 7.18
C ALA A 93 11.83 1.20 6.99
N ALA A 94 11.37 0.01 7.39
CA ALA A 94 12.05 -1.26 7.16
C ALA A 94 11.64 -1.93 5.83
N GLY A 95 10.82 -1.28 5.00
CA GLY A 95 10.19 -1.87 3.83
C GLY A 95 9.02 -2.81 4.16
N PHE A 96 8.53 -2.84 5.41
CA PHE A 96 7.49 -3.78 5.83
C PHE A 96 6.09 -3.24 5.49
N ILE A 97 5.85 -3.03 4.21
CA ILE A 97 4.58 -2.64 3.63
C ILE A 97 4.21 -3.61 2.49
N SER A 98 2.93 -3.82 2.27
CA SER A 98 2.44 -4.65 1.17
C SER A 98 2.63 -3.94 -0.17
N ALA A 99 3.43 -4.50 -1.08
CA ALA A 99 3.61 -3.96 -2.42
C ALA A 99 2.32 -4.00 -3.27
N SER A 100 1.36 -4.86 -2.90
CA SER A 100 0.12 -5.07 -3.66
C SER A 100 -1.10 -4.33 -3.11
N SER A 101 -1.09 -3.84 -1.88
CA SER A 101 -2.24 -3.14 -1.28
C SER A 101 -1.86 -1.86 -0.54
N LEU A 102 -0.57 -1.56 -0.43
CA LEU A 102 -0.01 -0.46 0.36
C LEU A 102 -0.41 -0.50 1.85
N GLU A 103 -0.85 -1.67 2.33
CA GLU A 103 -1.16 -1.91 3.73
C GLU A 103 0.13 -2.08 4.53
N GLY A 104 0.34 -1.26 5.54
CA GLY A 104 1.55 -1.27 6.37
C GLY A 104 1.29 -1.36 7.88
N ILE A 105 0.09 -1.01 8.36
CA ILE A 105 -0.22 -0.86 9.81
C ILE A 105 0.01 -2.17 10.56
N SER A 106 -0.53 -3.28 10.10
CA SER A 106 -0.36 -4.60 10.73
C SER A 106 1.09 -5.05 10.76
N SER A 107 1.84 -4.75 9.70
CA SER A 107 3.28 -5.04 9.61
C SER A 107 4.10 -4.15 10.55
N ALA A 108 3.73 -2.89 10.70
CA ALA A 108 4.39 -1.95 11.62
C ALA A 108 4.22 -2.43 13.08
N ILE A 109 2.99 -2.74 13.48
CA ILE A 109 2.69 -3.26 14.84
C ILE A 109 3.41 -4.60 15.06
N GLY A 110 3.36 -5.52 14.10
CA GLY A 110 3.99 -6.83 14.21
C GLY A 110 5.52 -6.74 14.34
N SER A 111 6.16 -5.88 13.55
CA SER A 111 7.60 -5.67 13.61
C SER A 111 8.03 -4.97 14.91
N ALA A 112 7.26 -3.99 15.40
CA ALA A 112 7.49 -3.33 16.69
C ALA A 112 7.41 -4.33 17.86
N LYS A 113 6.37 -5.18 17.88
CA LYS A 113 6.23 -6.26 18.87
C LYS A 113 7.42 -7.23 18.83
N THR A 114 7.87 -7.61 17.64
CA THR A 114 9.03 -8.49 17.47
C THR A 114 10.30 -7.84 18.01
N LEU A 115 10.51 -6.56 17.69
CA LEU A 115 11.66 -5.80 18.20
C LEU A 115 11.63 -5.67 19.73
N SER A 116 10.49 -5.30 20.31
CA SER A 116 10.30 -5.25 21.76
C SER A 116 10.68 -6.56 22.43
N GLY A 117 10.22 -7.70 21.91
CA GLY A 117 10.57 -9.02 22.43
C GLY A 117 12.07 -9.36 22.28
N VAL A 118 12.77 -8.79 21.31
CA VAL A 118 14.22 -8.95 21.17
C VAL A 118 14.97 -8.10 22.20
N LEU A 119 14.55 -6.86 22.42
CA LEU A 119 15.22 -5.91 23.33
C LEU A 119 15.02 -6.28 24.80
N ASN A 120 13.84 -6.77 25.15
CA ASN A 120 13.51 -7.19 26.53
C ASN A 120 14.21 -8.48 26.97
N HIS A 121 14.82 -9.22 26.04
CA HIS A 121 15.61 -10.39 26.34
C HIS A 121 17.04 -10.19 25.85
N PRO A 122 17.91 -9.52 26.63
CA PRO A 122 19.25 -9.15 26.22
C PRO A 122 20.10 -10.41 26.01
N ARG A 123 20.47 -10.62 24.77
CA ARG A 123 21.46 -11.60 24.31
C ARG A 123 22.37 -10.91 23.30
N SER A 124 23.49 -11.52 22.96
CA SER A 124 24.37 -10.98 21.92
C SER A 124 23.63 -10.72 20.61
N ASN A 125 24.03 -9.67 19.92
CA ASN A 125 23.60 -9.32 18.57
C ASN A 125 22.07 -9.12 18.37
N PRO A 126 21.44 -8.10 18.97
CA PRO A 126 20.01 -7.87 18.84
C PRO A 126 19.55 -7.58 17.39
N ASN A 127 20.41 -6.95 16.56
CA ASN A 127 20.10 -6.70 15.15
C ASN A 127 19.90 -8.00 14.37
N GLU A 128 20.78 -8.98 14.55
CA GLU A 128 20.64 -10.26 13.84
C GLU A 128 19.43 -11.07 14.34
N ARG A 129 19.17 -11.04 15.63
CA ARG A 129 18.00 -11.70 16.21
C ARG A 129 16.71 -11.10 15.71
N TYR A 130 16.63 -9.79 15.64
CA TYR A 130 15.47 -9.08 15.06
C TYR A 130 15.27 -9.46 13.60
N TRP A 131 16.38 -9.45 12.84
CA TRP A 131 16.34 -9.82 11.43
C TRP A 131 15.87 -11.25 11.19
N GLN A 132 16.35 -12.20 11.97
CA GLN A 132 15.92 -13.60 11.91
C GLN A 132 14.43 -13.75 12.27
N LYS A 133 13.99 -13.11 13.34
CA LYS A 133 12.60 -13.18 13.80
C LYS A 133 11.60 -12.51 12.85
N THR A 134 12.02 -11.56 12.04
CA THR A 134 11.18 -10.92 11.02
C THR A 134 11.16 -11.69 9.68
N LEU A 135 11.90 -12.79 9.54
CA LEU A 135 11.90 -13.58 8.30
C LEU A 135 10.51 -14.02 7.83
N PRO A 136 9.60 -14.54 8.68
CA PRO A 136 8.25 -14.91 8.24
C PRO A 136 7.45 -13.71 7.69
N LEU A 137 7.59 -12.53 8.33
CA LEU A 137 6.97 -11.31 7.86
C LEU A 137 7.52 -10.90 6.49
N ARG A 138 8.83 -10.92 6.31
CA ARG A 138 9.49 -10.59 5.03
C ARG A 138 9.08 -11.54 3.91
N LEU A 139 9.01 -12.83 4.17
CA LEU A 139 8.55 -13.83 3.21
C LEU A 139 7.09 -13.57 2.81
N LYS A 140 6.21 -13.31 3.79
CA LYS A 140 4.82 -12.94 3.54
C LYS A 140 4.71 -11.69 2.68
N LEU A 141 5.48 -10.65 2.98
CA LEU A 141 5.47 -9.41 2.19
C LEU A 141 6.08 -9.61 0.80
N PHE A 142 7.10 -10.43 0.68
CA PHE A 142 7.70 -10.75 -0.62
C PHE A 142 6.71 -11.48 -1.54
N THR A 143 5.84 -12.34 -1.03
CA THR A 143 4.77 -12.91 -1.86
C THR A 143 3.82 -11.84 -2.41
N LYS A 144 3.65 -10.72 -1.70
CA LYS A 144 2.88 -9.58 -2.20
C LYS A 144 3.61 -8.81 -3.31
N VAL A 145 4.95 -8.74 -3.25
CA VAL A 145 5.78 -8.22 -4.35
C VAL A 145 5.56 -9.05 -5.61
N LEU A 146 5.65 -10.37 -5.50
CA LEU A 146 5.46 -11.29 -6.63
C LEU A 146 4.03 -11.22 -7.21
N LYS A 147 3.02 -10.93 -6.39
CA LYS A 147 1.63 -10.79 -6.81
C LYS A 147 1.30 -9.45 -7.44
N SER A 148 2.07 -8.39 -7.14
CA SER A 148 1.75 -7.03 -7.58
C SER A 148 1.59 -6.89 -9.11
N PRO A 149 2.42 -7.50 -9.99
CA PRO A 149 2.22 -7.42 -11.43
C PRO A 149 0.88 -7.97 -11.92
N PHE A 150 0.34 -9.01 -11.24
CA PHE A 150 -0.95 -9.61 -11.58
C PHE A 150 -2.13 -8.69 -11.27
N LEU A 151 -1.97 -7.78 -10.31
CA LEU A 151 -2.99 -6.79 -9.99
C LEU A 151 -2.88 -5.54 -10.88
N TYR A 152 -1.68 -5.07 -11.13
CA TYR A 152 -1.47 -3.75 -11.72
C TYR A 152 -1.30 -3.77 -13.24
N ARG A 153 -0.86 -4.87 -13.83
CA ARG A 153 -0.84 -5.01 -15.30
C ARG A 153 -2.22 -5.38 -15.82
N SER A 154 -2.80 -4.53 -16.66
CA SER A 154 -4.18 -4.67 -17.17
C SER A 154 -4.45 -6.05 -17.81
N PHE A 155 -3.49 -6.57 -18.57
CA PHE A 155 -3.61 -7.88 -19.21
C PHE A 155 -3.68 -9.02 -18.17
N LEU A 156 -2.75 -9.05 -17.21
CA LEU A 156 -2.72 -10.09 -16.16
C LEU A 156 -3.94 -10.00 -15.25
N ARG A 157 -4.37 -8.79 -14.89
CA ARG A 157 -5.60 -8.59 -14.12
C ARG A 157 -6.83 -9.13 -14.84
N LYS A 158 -6.99 -8.87 -16.14
CA LYS A 158 -8.09 -9.43 -16.96
C LYS A 158 -8.08 -10.95 -16.92
N LEU A 159 -6.91 -11.58 -16.94
CA LEU A 159 -6.76 -13.03 -16.91
C LEU A 159 -7.18 -13.60 -15.55
N VAL A 160 -6.78 -12.97 -14.46
CA VAL A 160 -7.22 -13.34 -13.10
C VAL A 160 -8.73 -13.18 -12.95
N MET A 161 -9.31 -12.09 -13.42
CA MET A 161 -10.76 -11.87 -13.36
C MET A 161 -11.55 -12.93 -14.17
N LYS A 162 -11.04 -13.31 -15.35
CA LYS A 162 -11.67 -14.37 -16.18
C LYS A 162 -11.59 -15.75 -15.54
N SER A 163 -10.59 -16.02 -14.71
CA SER A 163 -10.43 -17.33 -14.03
C SER A 163 -11.47 -17.58 -12.93
N GLY A 164 -12.31 -16.59 -12.60
CA GLY A 164 -13.29 -16.70 -11.52
C GLY A 164 -12.71 -16.72 -10.12
N ILE A 165 -11.41 -16.52 -9.98
CA ILE A 165 -10.77 -16.39 -8.66
C ILE A 165 -11.23 -15.08 -8.02
N GLN A 166 -12.18 -15.19 -7.12
CA GLN A 166 -12.60 -14.06 -6.28
C GLN A 166 -11.49 -13.76 -5.29
N SER A 167 -10.61 -12.81 -5.63
CA SER A 167 -9.45 -12.47 -4.80
C SER A 167 -9.78 -11.54 -3.64
N ILE A 168 -11.01 -11.05 -3.55
CA ILE A 168 -11.42 -10.10 -2.51
C ILE A 168 -12.85 -10.47 -2.07
N LYS A 169 -12.95 -11.17 -0.99
CA LYS A 169 -14.10 -11.15 -0.10
C LYS A 169 -13.79 -10.22 1.06
#